data_01d176fccb01b105a1f220d04933f1ec
#
_entry.id   01d176fccb01b105a1f220d04933f1ec
#
_cell.length_a   1.000
_cell.length_b   1.000
_cell.length_c   1.000
_cell.angle_alpha   90.00
_cell.angle_beta   90.00
_cell.angle_gamma   90.00
#
_symmetry.space_group_name_H-M   'P 1'
#
loop_
_entity.id
_entity.type
_entity.pdbx_description
1 polymer ?
#
loop_
_entity_poly.entity_id
_entity_poly.type
_entity_poly.pdbx_seq_one_letter_code
_entity_poly.pdbx_strand_id
1 'polypeptide(L)'
;MTLWLMWKLVINNFKSIRMMVVPFILSLSFIFGLHFILLSISMNDYFHREAEMITTFAIVAQFILFLLSVSFALYANQFMMHHRKKNFALSMMFGMEKKHLCFLLLIENIIEFVIIAVISVIGGFLFSLLMFMFLNKVLQRHHHVTLADFTLNMNVVWLTLLILILVMGLIFLVNIVKVTLQNPIQLVQKENNQSQRIKKVRLIILLVLGLVLLGSGYYLALTTQGIFHSLLTIFEAMLLVFVGTYCLFMSLSLFTLKGLQRIPRVYYHPVLFFSINGMISRMKTDAISLANMSVICTFLIATIGLTIMTYQGAPNLVKTLTDQRDYTTVITVENEKNKSLKAKTEKVLDDVQKYATISQLKQRYFVILGIDIKDNNVFDVAHNDQKATVQFTPEKEYNRVFNKNLKLAPNELGITENSNKLGKQKSIQIGDQMYSRVDLKDTRAMIRSTMESDIFVVVPDEQQLDQILHTLLPADKNLQNYKRVDLAFNVDEGKHALEQHSMDILKKDHVQLTNTKEMSRLVYQLDSGLIFLGVIISAALITILFLILYYKQMVEADEDRKRYALLSQLGVEGTTIRKVINQQLRWLFTLPALVAIIHTLVCLLYTSPSPRD
;
A
#
# COMPACT_ATOMS: atom_id res chain seq x y z
N MET A 1 -25.16 45.63 1.77
CA MET A 1 -24.09 45.48 2.77
C MET A 1 -22.78 45.95 2.13
N THR A 2 -22.04 46.86 2.75
CA THR A 2 -20.80 47.43 2.15
C THR A 2 -19.67 46.44 2.21
N LEU A 3 -18.81 46.39 1.17
CA LEU A 3 -17.63 45.50 1.09
C LEU A 3 -16.71 45.62 2.32
N TRP A 4 -16.57 46.84 2.85
CA TRP A 4 -15.81 47.12 4.08
C TRP A 4 -16.36 46.39 5.32
N LEU A 5 -17.69 46.36 5.47
CA LEU A 5 -18.33 45.65 6.59
C LEU A 5 -18.14 44.12 6.45
N MET A 6 -18.22 43.57 5.24
CA MET A 6 -17.95 42.15 4.98
C MET A 6 -16.52 41.79 5.32
N TRP A 7 -15.54 42.60 4.94
CA TRP A 7 -14.13 42.40 5.28
C TRP A 7 -13.90 42.37 6.79
N LYS A 8 -14.51 43.29 7.52
CA LYS A 8 -14.43 43.33 8.99
C LYS A 8 -15.07 42.09 9.63
N LEU A 9 -16.18 41.59 9.07
CA LEU A 9 -16.82 40.36 9.53
C LEU A 9 -15.94 39.13 9.27
N VAL A 10 -15.30 39.02 8.10
CA VAL A 10 -14.37 37.95 7.79
C VAL A 10 -13.20 37.91 8.77
N ILE A 11 -12.55 39.06 9.03
CA ILE A 11 -11.43 39.13 9.99
C ILE A 11 -11.88 38.72 11.40
N ASN A 12 -13.04 39.19 11.84
CA ASN A 12 -13.59 38.82 13.15
C ASN A 12 -13.95 37.33 13.22
N ASN A 13 -14.48 36.74 12.13
CA ASN A 13 -14.72 35.32 12.05
C ASN A 13 -13.42 34.53 12.18
N PHE A 14 -12.38 34.88 11.41
CA PHE A 14 -11.08 34.22 11.51
C PHE A 14 -10.48 34.28 12.92
N LYS A 15 -10.58 35.47 13.59
CA LYS A 15 -10.13 35.63 14.98
C LYS A 15 -10.91 34.73 15.95
N SER A 16 -12.24 34.63 15.77
CA SER A 16 -13.11 33.82 16.62
C SER A 16 -12.84 32.31 16.50
N ILE A 17 -12.54 31.82 15.29
CA ILE A 17 -12.32 30.40 15.02
C ILE A 17 -10.85 30.06 14.68
N ARG A 18 -9.91 30.93 15.08
CA ARG A 18 -8.47 30.77 14.74
C ARG A 18 -7.90 29.42 15.13
N MET A 19 -8.32 28.83 16.24
CA MET A 19 -7.90 27.51 16.70
C MET A 19 -8.30 26.39 15.75
N MET A 20 -9.27 26.60 14.85
CA MET A 20 -9.67 25.63 13.83
C MET A 20 -9.07 25.96 12.47
N VAL A 21 -9.08 27.23 12.09
CA VAL A 21 -8.63 27.68 10.76
C VAL A 21 -7.13 27.53 10.60
N VAL A 22 -6.32 27.87 11.63
CA VAL A 22 -4.86 27.78 11.52
C VAL A 22 -4.37 26.35 11.28
N PRO A 23 -4.78 25.31 12.04
CA PRO A 23 -4.40 23.93 11.75
C PRO A 23 -4.91 23.44 10.39
N PHE A 24 -6.09 23.89 9.95
CA PHE A 24 -6.63 23.58 8.62
C PHE A 24 -5.72 24.10 7.51
N ILE A 25 -5.38 25.39 7.56
CA ILE A 25 -4.50 26.02 6.58
C ILE A 25 -3.13 25.34 6.58
N LEU A 26 -2.51 25.12 7.74
CA LEU A 26 -1.20 24.49 7.83
C LEU A 26 -1.20 23.07 7.28
N SER A 27 -2.22 22.26 7.61
CA SER A 27 -2.30 20.88 7.14
C SER A 27 -2.56 20.78 5.63
N LEU A 28 -3.47 21.61 5.09
CA LEU A 28 -3.66 21.71 3.65
C LEU A 28 -2.40 22.20 2.94
N SER A 29 -1.75 23.25 3.47
CA SER A 29 -0.49 23.73 2.90
C SER A 29 0.58 22.66 2.85
N PHE A 30 0.68 21.82 3.89
CA PHE A 30 1.60 20.70 3.89
C PHE A 30 1.23 19.64 2.84
N ILE A 31 -0.05 19.23 2.77
CA ILE A 31 -0.53 18.26 1.78
C ILE A 31 -0.31 18.77 0.35
N PHE A 32 -0.61 20.04 0.08
CA PHE A 32 -0.35 20.64 -1.23
C PHE A 32 1.14 20.85 -1.52
N GLY A 33 1.96 21.03 -0.49
CA GLY A 33 3.42 20.93 -0.59
C GLY A 33 3.88 19.55 -1.04
N LEU A 34 3.26 18.46 -0.55
CA LEU A 34 3.53 17.10 -1.04
C LEU A 34 3.11 16.92 -2.50
N HIS A 35 1.98 17.50 -2.94
CA HIS A 35 1.60 17.53 -4.36
C HIS A 35 2.67 18.21 -5.22
N PHE A 36 3.20 19.35 -4.74
CA PHE A 36 4.27 20.07 -5.42
C PHE A 36 5.53 19.19 -5.55
N ILE A 37 5.94 18.49 -4.49
CA ILE A 37 7.09 17.57 -4.50
C ILE A 37 6.89 16.47 -5.54
N LEU A 38 5.73 15.80 -5.54
CA LEU A 38 5.42 14.74 -6.49
C LEU A 38 5.47 15.21 -7.95
N LEU A 39 4.84 16.36 -8.24
CA LEU A 39 4.86 16.96 -9.57
C LEU A 39 6.26 17.40 -9.97
N SER A 40 7.04 17.96 -9.05
CA SER A 40 8.41 18.40 -9.29
C SER A 40 9.32 17.21 -9.66
N ILE A 41 9.18 16.08 -8.98
CA ILE A 41 9.95 14.86 -9.29
C ILE A 41 9.47 14.22 -10.59
N SER A 42 8.15 14.14 -10.82
CA SER A 42 7.58 13.52 -12.02
C SER A 42 7.88 14.28 -13.31
N MET A 43 8.06 15.59 -13.23
CA MET A 43 8.37 16.47 -14.38
C MET A 43 9.84 16.85 -14.49
N ASN A 44 10.72 16.23 -13.71
CA ASN A 44 12.15 16.51 -13.74
C ASN A 44 12.81 15.68 -14.84
N ASP A 45 13.50 16.35 -15.78
CA ASP A 45 14.16 15.74 -16.93
C ASP A 45 15.25 14.73 -16.53
N TYR A 46 15.90 14.94 -15.39
CA TYR A 46 16.92 14.03 -14.88
C TYR A 46 16.31 12.65 -14.54
N PHE A 47 15.20 12.61 -13.79
CA PHE A 47 14.55 11.35 -13.46
C PHE A 47 13.90 10.69 -14.67
N HIS A 48 13.39 11.46 -15.62
CA HIS A 48 12.84 10.93 -16.86
C HIS A 48 13.87 10.14 -17.67
N ARG A 49 15.12 10.66 -17.76
CA ARG A 49 16.19 9.98 -18.51
C ARG A 49 16.83 8.84 -17.74
N GLU A 50 16.96 9.00 -16.44
CA GLU A 50 17.85 8.17 -15.65
C GLU A 50 17.11 7.18 -14.75
N ALA A 51 15.83 7.41 -14.42
CA ALA A 51 15.05 6.63 -13.49
C ALA A 51 13.54 6.72 -13.77
N GLU A 52 13.10 6.32 -14.94
CA GLU A 52 11.71 6.40 -15.42
C GLU A 52 10.70 5.75 -14.44
N MET A 53 11.13 4.70 -13.74
CA MET A 53 10.28 4.05 -12.72
C MET A 53 9.88 5.01 -11.60
N ILE A 54 10.76 5.93 -11.17
CA ILE A 54 10.43 6.92 -10.12
C ILE A 54 9.33 7.86 -10.60
N THR A 55 9.38 8.30 -11.86
CA THR A 55 8.36 9.17 -12.44
C THR A 55 7.01 8.46 -12.51
N THR A 56 6.99 7.18 -12.87
CA THR A 56 5.79 6.36 -12.88
C THR A 56 5.17 6.23 -11.49
N PHE A 57 5.98 5.89 -10.47
CA PHE A 57 5.50 5.84 -9.09
C PHE A 57 5.05 7.20 -8.56
N ALA A 58 5.69 8.30 -8.97
CA ALA A 58 5.26 9.65 -8.61
C ALA A 58 3.86 9.98 -9.17
N ILE A 59 3.53 9.55 -10.39
CA ILE A 59 2.19 9.72 -10.98
C ILE A 59 1.15 8.92 -10.21
N VAL A 60 1.45 7.65 -9.86
CA VAL A 60 0.55 6.82 -9.04
C VAL A 60 0.35 7.44 -7.66
N ALA A 61 1.43 7.89 -7.01
CA ALA A 61 1.36 8.58 -5.73
C ALA A 61 0.52 9.87 -5.80
N GLN A 62 0.64 10.63 -6.90
CA GLN A 62 -0.14 11.84 -7.14
C GLN A 62 -1.65 11.57 -7.15
N PHE A 63 -2.08 10.49 -7.80
CA PHE A 63 -3.49 10.09 -7.82
C PHE A 63 -3.99 9.70 -6.43
N ILE A 64 -3.23 8.89 -5.70
CA ILE A 64 -3.57 8.48 -4.32
C ILE A 64 -3.63 9.71 -3.41
N LEU A 65 -2.63 10.60 -3.48
CA LEU A 65 -2.58 11.81 -2.67
C LEU A 65 -3.74 12.76 -3.00
N PHE A 66 -4.17 12.84 -4.27
CA PHE A 66 -5.35 13.62 -4.66
C PHE A 66 -6.61 13.11 -3.97
N LEU A 67 -6.87 11.81 -3.98
CA LEU A 67 -8.02 11.22 -3.28
C LEU A 67 -7.96 11.46 -1.77
N LEU A 68 -6.78 11.31 -1.18
CA LEU A 68 -6.56 11.59 0.25
C LEU A 68 -6.79 13.07 0.56
N SER A 69 -6.29 13.99 -0.26
CA SER A 69 -6.45 15.45 -0.05
C SER A 69 -7.90 15.89 -0.14
N VAL A 70 -8.67 15.38 -1.11
CA VAL A 70 -10.12 15.64 -1.23
C VAL A 70 -10.87 15.12 0.00
N SER A 71 -10.64 13.85 0.37
CA SER A 71 -11.31 13.23 1.53
C SER A 71 -11.02 13.99 2.82
N PHE A 72 -9.74 14.35 3.03
CA PHE A 72 -9.30 15.11 4.17
C PHE A 72 -9.90 16.52 4.21
N ALA A 73 -9.85 17.24 3.09
CA ALA A 73 -10.36 18.60 3.00
C ALA A 73 -11.87 18.68 3.29
N LEU A 74 -12.65 17.71 2.77
CA LEU A 74 -14.08 17.59 3.06
C LEU A 74 -14.34 17.27 4.54
N TYR A 75 -13.55 16.37 5.12
CA TYR A 75 -13.65 16.02 6.54
C TYR A 75 -13.37 17.23 7.44
N ALA A 76 -12.24 17.90 7.23
CA ALA A 76 -11.85 19.08 8.00
C ALA A 76 -12.86 20.23 7.86
N ASN A 77 -13.33 20.48 6.64
CA ASN A 77 -14.38 21.48 6.38
C ASN A 77 -15.70 21.16 7.09
N GLN A 78 -16.06 19.87 7.19
CA GLN A 78 -17.27 19.46 7.92
C GLN A 78 -17.20 19.88 9.40
N PHE A 79 -16.04 19.75 10.04
CA PHE A 79 -15.81 20.19 11.42
C PHE A 79 -15.92 21.71 11.55
N MET A 80 -15.26 22.46 10.68
CA MET A 80 -15.33 23.92 10.68
C MET A 80 -16.78 24.41 10.53
N MET A 81 -17.51 23.85 9.57
CA MET A 81 -18.91 24.21 9.32
C MET A 81 -19.83 23.83 10.48
N HIS A 82 -19.58 22.71 11.16
CA HIS A 82 -20.37 22.30 12.34
C HIS A 82 -20.29 23.33 13.45
N HIS A 83 -19.13 23.85 13.77
CA HIS A 83 -18.93 24.89 14.81
C HIS A 83 -19.55 26.25 14.45
N ARG A 84 -19.59 26.55 13.14
CA ARG A 84 -20.11 27.82 12.62
C ARG A 84 -21.62 27.85 12.44
N LYS A 85 -22.30 26.69 12.53
CA LYS A 85 -23.76 26.58 12.29
C LYS A 85 -24.58 27.56 13.15
N LYS A 86 -24.25 27.69 14.44
CA LYS A 86 -24.93 28.58 15.36
C LYS A 86 -24.76 30.06 14.96
N ASN A 87 -23.55 30.45 14.57
CA ASN A 87 -23.25 31.80 14.13
C ASN A 87 -23.98 32.14 12.83
N PHE A 88 -24.06 31.21 11.90
CA PHE A 88 -24.81 31.37 10.65
C PHE A 88 -26.32 31.48 10.91
N ALA A 89 -26.87 30.63 11.77
CA ALA A 89 -28.28 30.71 12.16
C ALA A 89 -28.63 32.06 12.82
N LEU A 90 -27.80 32.53 13.76
CA LEU A 90 -27.97 33.85 14.39
C LEU A 90 -27.89 34.97 13.35
N SER A 91 -26.93 34.96 12.44
CA SER A 91 -26.80 35.97 11.38
C SER A 91 -28.03 36.01 10.48
N MET A 92 -28.61 34.85 10.14
CA MET A 92 -29.85 34.76 9.36
C MET A 92 -31.07 35.27 10.17
N MET A 93 -31.13 34.97 11.46
CA MET A 93 -32.20 35.49 12.33
C MET A 93 -32.16 37.03 12.49
N PHE A 94 -30.95 37.62 12.43
CA PHE A 94 -30.76 39.08 12.40
C PHE A 94 -30.96 39.71 11.02
N GLY A 95 -31.52 38.96 10.04
CA GLY A 95 -31.90 39.49 8.74
C GLY A 95 -30.83 39.40 7.65
N MET A 96 -29.75 38.67 7.86
CA MET A 96 -28.76 38.42 6.80
C MET A 96 -29.33 37.42 5.79
N GLU A 97 -29.43 37.83 4.53
CA GLU A 97 -29.85 36.94 3.45
C GLU A 97 -28.81 35.86 3.15
N LYS A 98 -29.24 34.69 2.70
CA LYS A 98 -28.36 33.55 2.32
C LYS A 98 -27.30 33.95 1.30
N LYS A 99 -27.61 34.83 0.33
CA LYS A 99 -26.65 35.34 -0.67
C LYS A 99 -25.47 36.08 -0.04
N HIS A 100 -25.71 36.89 1.01
CA HIS A 100 -24.64 37.59 1.71
C HIS A 100 -23.74 36.64 2.51
N LEU A 101 -24.33 35.57 3.06
CA LEU A 101 -23.57 34.52 3.74
C LEU A 101 -22.70 33.71 2.78
N CYS A 102 -23.23 33.35 1.59
CA CYS A 102 -22.46 32.70 0.54
C CYS A 102 -21.30 33.56 0.04
N PHE A 103 -21.51 34.88 -0.09
CA PHE A 103 -20.46 35.83 -0.48
C PHE A 103 -19.37 35.96 0.60
N LEU A 104 -19.75 35.94 1.87
CA LEU A 104 -18.82 35.94 3.00
C LEU A 104 -17.95 34.66 2.98
N LEU A 105 -18.55 33.50 2.74
CA LEU A 105 -17.84 32.24 2.59
C LEU A 105 -16.87 32.23 1.38
N LEU A 106 -17.27 32.92 0.29
CA LEU A 106 -16.38 33.05 -0.89
C LEU A 106 -15.12 33.85 -0.55
N ILE A 107 -15.26 34.99 0.15
CA ILE A 107 -14.10 35.80 0.55
C ILE A 107 -13.17 35.01 1.48
N GLU A 108 -13.74 34.29 2.46
CA GLU A 108 -12.97 33.43 3.35
C GLU A 108 -12.19 32.35 2.59
N ASN A 109 -12.87 31.64 1.66
CA ASN A 109 -12.26 30.61 0.85
C ASN A 109 -11.12 31.15 -0.05
N ILE A 110 -11.27 32.38 -0.59
CA ILE A 110 -10.20 33.03 -1.38
C ILE A 110 -9.00 33.36 -0.50
N ILE A 111 -9.21 33.88 0.72
CA ILE A 111 -8.10 34.17 1.64
C ILE A 111 -7.37 32.88 2.03
N GLU A 112 -8.09 31.84 2.39
CA GLU A 112 -7.53 30.53 2.70
C GLU A 112 -6.73 29.97 1.51
N PHE A 113 -7.30 30.03 0.29
CA PHE A 113 -6.64 29.62 -0.94
C PHE A 113 -5.30 30.34 -1.15
N VAL A 114 -5.27 31.68 -1.03
CA VAL A 114 -4.03 32.46 -1.23
C VAL A 114 -2.96 32.08 -0.21
N ILE A 115 -3.32 31.95 1.06
CA ILE A 115 -2.37 31.58 2.11
C ILE A 115 -1.83 30.16 1.88
N ILE A 116 -2.70 29.20 1.58
CA ILE A 116 -2.32 27.81 1.30
C ILE A 116 -1.42 27.75 0.06
N ALA A 117 -1.77 28.46 -1.01
CA ALA A 117 -0.99 28.49 -2.25
C ALA A 117 0.44 28.99 -2.02
N VAL A 118 0.61 30.09 -1.30
CA VAL A 118 1.94 30.66 -1.01
C VAL A 118 2.78 29.68 -0.17
N ILE A 119 2.21 29.16 0.93
CA ILE A 119 2.95 28.25 1.82
C ILE A 119 3.28 26.94 1.12
N SER A 120 2.35 26.37 0.34
CA SER A 120 2.56 25.09 -0.35
C SER A 120 3.59 25.19 -1.48
N VAL A 121 3.59 26.29 -2.25
CA VAL A 121 4.57 26.49 -3.33
C VAL A 121 5.98 26.72 -2.75
N ILE A 122 6.13 27.62 -1.78
CA ILE A 122 7.42 27.90 -1.16
C ILE A 122 7.95 26.67 -0.40
N GLY A 123 7.12 26.10 0.47
CA GLY A 123 7.50 24.90 1.22
C GLY A 123 7.74 23.70 0.32
N GLY A 124 6.86 23.47 -0.66
CA GLY A 124 6.99 22.39 -1.64
C GLY A 124 8.28 22.49 -2.44
N PHE A 125 8.67 23.69 -2.88
CA PHE A 125 9.94 23.92 -3.58
C PHE A 125 11.15 23.56 -2.70
N LEU A 126 11.22 24.05 -1.47
CA LEU A 126 12.31 23.77 -0.54
C LEU A 126 12.44 22.28 -0.23
N PHE A 127 11.31 21.62 0.05
CA PHE A 127 11.30 20.19 0.33
C PHE A 127 11.54 19.34 -0.92
N SER A 128 11.21 19.80 -2.13
CA SER A 128 11.52 19.07 -3.37
C SER A 128 13.02 18.97 -3.63
N LEU A 129 13.79 20.00 -3.27
CA LEU A 129 15.25 19.95 -3.31
C LEU A 129 15.82 18.88 -2.39
N LEU A 130 15.32 18.81 -1.14
CA LEU A 130 15.74 17.77 -0.18
C LEU A 130 15.36 16.37 -0.67
N MET A 131 14.16 16.22 -1.24
CA MET A 131 13.68 14.93 -1.76
C MET A 131 14.50 14.49 -2.98
N PHE A 132 14.88 15.41 -3.86
CA PHE A 132 15.76 15.13 -4.99
C PHE A 132 17.10 14.56 -4.51
N MET A 133 17.74 15.18 -3.52
CA MET A 133 18.98 14.68 -2.93
C MET A 133 18.80 13.32 -2.26
N PHE A 134 17.70 13.13 -1.52
CA PHE A 134 17.38 11.86 -0.87
C PHE A 134 17.24 10.72 -1.88
N LEU A 135 16.45 10.92 -2.95
CA LEU A 135 16.25 9.92 -3.99
C LEU A 135 17.56 9.53 -4.70
N ASN A 136 18.41 10.49 -5.00
CA ASN A 136 19.71 10.19 -5.61
C ASN A 136 20.61 9.35 -4.68
N LYS A 137 20.53 9.59 -3.36
CA LYS A 137 21.24 8.77 -2.37
C LYS A 137 20.69 7.34 -2.31
N VAL A 138 19.37 7.16 -2.37
CA VAL A 138 18.74 5.83 -2.34
C VAL A 138 19.03 5.04 -3.62
N LEU A 139 19.13 5.70 -4.77
CA LEU A 139 19.54 5.10 -6.06
C LEU A 139 20.98 4.57 -6.03
N GLN A 140 21.75 4.78 -4.96
CA GLN A 140 23.15 4.35 -4.79
C GLN A 140 24.05 4.79 -5.98
N ARG A 141 23.79 5.94 -6.56
CA ARG A 141 24.59 6.46 -7.69
C ARG A 141 25.87 7.12 -7.19
N HIS A 142 26.98 6.67 -7.75
CA HIS A 142 28.32 7.23 -7.50
C HIS A 142 28.61 8.50 -8.31
N HIS A 143 27.68 8.96 -9.17
CA HIS A 143 27.86 10.22 -9.88
C HIS A 143 27.58 11.40 -8.95
N HIS A 144 28.42 12.42 -9.02
CA HIS A 144 28.24 13.67 -8.29
C HIS A 144 27.03 14.43 -8.86
N VAL A 145 25.83 14.06 -8.39
CA VAL A 145 24.61 14.80 -8.70
C VAL A 145 24.63 16.08 -7.87
N THR A 146 24.60 17.20 -8.54
CA THR A 146 24.60 18.53 -7.90
C THR A 146 23.18 19.08 -7.82
N LEU A 147 22.96 20.05 -6.94
CA LEU A 147 21.68 20.78 -6.89
C LEU A 147 21.36 21.51 -8.20
N ALA A 148 22.37 21.77 -9.04
CA ALA A 148 22.19 22.39 -10.35
C ALA A 148 21.44 21.48 -11.35
N ASP A 149 21.43 20.16 -11.13
CA ASP A 149 20.69 19.21 -11.97
C ASP A 149 19.18 19.21 -11.65
N PHE A 150 18.78 19.88 -10.58
CA PHE A 150 17.37 20.09 -10.23
C PHE A 150 16.82 21.31 -11.01
N THR A 151 16.02 21.04 -12.01
CA THR A 151 15.34 22.09 -12.80
C THR A 151 13.90 22.31 -12.29
N LEU A 152 13.58 23.55 -11.93
CA LEU A 152 12.20 23.91 -11.60
C LEU A 152 11.41 24.15 -12.89
N ASN A 153 10.44 23.28 -13.15
CA ASN A 153 9.49 23.48 -14.24
C ASN A 153 8.31 24.34 -13.75
N MET A 154 8.04 25.47 -14.42
CA MET A 154 6.94 26.37 -14.04
C MET A 154 5.56 25.69 -14.15
N ASN A 155 5.43 24.66 -14.96
CA ASN A 155 4.20 23.85 -15.07
C ASN A 155 3.85 23.16 -13.74
N VAL A 156 4.84 22.84 -12.89
CA VAL A 156 4.62 22.27 -11.55
C VAL A 156 3.81 23.22 -10.67
N VAL A 157 4.17 24.53 -10.71
CA VAL A 157 3.44 25.57 -9.96
C VAL A 157 2.00 25.64 -10.43
N TRP A 158 1.79 25.75 -11.76
CA TRP A 158 0.44 25.86 -12.33
C TRP A 158 -0.42 24.62 -12.06
N LEU A 159 0.12 23.42 -12.16
CA LEU A 159 -0.61 22.19 -11.85
C LEU A 159 -0.94 22.07 -10.37
N THR A 160 -0.03 22.42 -9.47
CA THR A 160 -0.30 22.46 -8.03
C THR A 160 -1.42 23.42 -7.70
N LEU A 161 -1.39 24.64 -8.28
CA LEU A 161 -2.44 25.63 -8.11
C LEU A 161 -3.79 25.15 -8.69
N LEU A 162 -3.77 24.47 -9.84
CA LEU A 162 -4.98 23.89 -10.44
C LEU A 162 -5.62 22.87 -9.51
N ILE A 163 -4.83 21.94 -8.96
CA ILE A 163 -5.33 20.93 -8.02
C ILE A 163 -5.91 21.62 -6.77
N LEU A 164 -5.22 22.63 -6.24
CA LEU A 164 -5.70 23.41 -5.10
C LEU A 164 -7.03 24.10 -5.41
N ILE A 165 -7.17 24.74 -6.59
CA ILE A 165 -8.43 25.36 -7.04
C ILE A 165 -9.56 24.34 -7.10
N LEU A 166 -9.31 23.14 -7.63
CA LEU A 166 -10.32 22.08 -7.72
C LEU A 166 -10.79 21.65 -6.32
N VAL A 167 -9.88 21.44 -5.38
CA VAL A 167 -10.22 21.01 -4.01
C VAL A 167 -10.92 22.12 -3.25
N MET A 168 -10.41 23.35 -3.28
CA MET A 168 -11.02 24.50 -2.59
C MET A 168 -12.37 24.87 -3.23
N GLY A 169 -12.50 24.76 -4.55
CA GLY A 169 -13.76 24.93 -5.28
C GLY A 169 -14.81 23.90 -4.85
N LEU A 170 -14.41 22.63 -4.69
CA LEU A 170 -15.29 21.58 -4.18
C LEU A 170 -15.77 21.87 -2.75
N ILE A 171 -14.86 22.30 -1.86
CA ILE A 171 -15.21 22.73 -0.49
C ILE A 171 -16.24 23.85 -0.54
N PHE A 172 -16.00 24.86 -1.37
CA PHE A 172 -16.90 26.00 -1.51
C PHE A 172 -18.29 25.58 -2.00
N LEU A 173 -18.37 24.73 -3.02
CA LEU A 173 -19.64 24.18 -3.52
C LEU A 173 -20.40 23.42 -2.42
N VAL A 174 -19.73 22.55 -1.67
CA VAL A 174 -20.34 21.82 -0.55
C VAL A 174 -20.87 22.79 0.52
N ASN A 175 -20.15 23.87 0.81
CA ASN A 175 -20.56 24.86 1.79
C ASN A 175 -21.78 25.68 1.32
N ILE A 176 -21.82 26.10 0.05
CA ILE A 176 -22.99 26.75 -0.54
C ILE A 176 -24.22 25.86 -0.45
N VAL A 177 -24.11 24.60 -0.87
CA VAL A 177 -25.23 23.65 -0.83
C VAL A 177 -25.75 23.50 0.61
N LYS A 178 -24.85 23.34 1.59
CA LYS A 178 -25.24 23.25 3.01
C LYS A 178 -25.97 24.49 3.52
N VAL A 179 -25.47 25.67 3.19
CA VAL A 179 -26.08 26.94 3.65
C VAL A 179 -27.42 27.19 2.95
N THR A 180 -27.53 26.88 1.66
CA THR A 180 -28.74 27.14 0.87
C THR A 180 -29.88 26.17 1.22
N LEU A 181 -29.59 24.90 1.47
CA LEU A 181 -30.59 23.87 1.74
C LEU A 181 -31.07 23.83 3.20
N GLN A 182 -30.33 24.42 4.14
CA GLN A 182 -30.69 24.36 5.57
C GLN A 182 -31.56 25.55 6.00
N ASN A 183 -32.61 25.26 6.78
CA ASN A 183 -33.44 26.28 7.43
C ASN A 183 -32.80 26.71 8.74
N PRO A 184 -32.80 28.02 9.09
CA PRO A 184 -32.19 28.57 10.32
C PRO A 184 -32.67 27.86 11.59
N ILE A 185 -33.95 27.55 11.68
CA ILE A 185 -34.58 26.89 12.85
C ILE A 185 -34.05 25.45 13.02
N GLN A 186 -33.87 24.71 11.92
CA GLN A 186 -33.35 23.33 11.96
C GLN A 186 -31.87 23.28 12.36
N LEU A 187 -31.12 24.34 12.11
CA LEU A 187 -29.71 24.44 12.51
C LEU A 187 -29.54 24.52 14.03
N VAL A 188 -30.51 25.15 14.75
CA VAL A 188 -30.49 25.28 16.21
C VAL A 188 -31.11 24.08 16.92
N GLN A 189 -32.18 23.49 16.37
CA GLN A 189 -32.96 22.43 17.03
C GLN A 189 -32.37 21.03 16.94
N LYS A 190 -31.48 20.76 16.01
CA LYS A 190 -31.01 19.40 15.73
C LYS A 190 -30.04 18.78 16.78
N GLU A 191 -29.66 19.57 17.80
CA GLU A 191 -28.77 19.10 18.89
C GLU A 191 -29.46 18.14 19.88
N ASN A 192 -30.80 18.16 19.98
CA ASN A 192 -31.52 17.40 21.00
C ASN A 192 -31.88 15.94 20.66
N ASN A 193 -31.64 15.48 19.44
CA ASN A 193 -32.09 14.14 19.00
C ASN A 193 -31.01 13.05 19.00
N GLN A 194 -29.87 13.24 19.67
CA GLN A 194 -28.75 12.25 19.62
C GLN A 194 -28.90 11.03 20.56
N SER A 195 -29.94 10.95 21.39
CA SER A 195 -30.10 9.85 22.35
C SER A 195 -30.95 8.67 21.87
N GLN A 196 -30.97 8.34 20.57
CA GLN A 196 -31.63 7.10 20.14
C GLN A 196 -30.89 5.88 20.71
N ARG A 197 -31.49 5.22 21.70
CA ARG A 197 -31.00 3.94 22.26
C ARG A 197 -30.90 2.89 21.15
N ILE A 198 -29.68 2.50 20.81
CA ILE A 198 -29.48 1.38 19.88
C ILE A 198 -30.03 0.12 20.56
N LYS A 199 -30.96 -0.60 19.89
CA LYS A 199 -31.52 -1.85 20.39
C LYS A 199 -30.41 -2.89 20.60
N LYS A 200 -30.42 -3.63 21.70
CA LYS A 200 -29.38 -4.66 21.99
C LYS A 200 -29.20 -5.66 20.85
N VAL A 201 -30.28 -6.05 20.19
CA VAL A 201 -30.28 -6.97 19.04
C VAL A 201 -29.43 -6.41 17.90
N ARG A 202 -29.57 -5.11 17.55
CA ARG A 202 -28.77 -4.46 16.49
C ARG A 202 -27.27 -4.47 16.81
N LEU A 203 -26.90 -4.32 18.08
CA LEU A 203 -25.50 -4.37 18.50
C LEU A 203 -24.92 -5.78 18.36
N ILE A 204 -25.71 -6.82 18.70
CA ILE A 204 -25.28 -8.22 18.54
C ILE A 204 -25.11 -8.55 17.05
N ILE A 205 -26.05 -8.13 16.20
CA ILE A 205 -25.94 -8.33 14.74
C ILE A 205 -24.68 -7.65 14.20
N LEU A 206 -24.40 -6.39 14.59
CA LEU A 206 -23.19 -5.68 14.17
C LEU A 206 -21.91 -6.35 14.69
N LEU A 207 -21.93 -6.94 15.89
CA LEU A 207 -20.79 -7.66 16.44
C LEU A 207 -20.50 -8.93 15.63
N VAL A 208 -21.53 -9.76 15.40
CA VAL A 208 -21.38 -10.99 14.62
C VAL A 208 -20.94 -10.67 13.18
N LEU A 209 -21.61 -9.70 12.55
CA LEU A 209 -21.25 -9.25 11.19
C LEU A 209 -19.80 -8.75 11.13
N GLY A 210 -19.37 -7.95 12.10
CA GLY A 210 -17.99 -7.44 12.18
C GLY A 210 -16.97 -8.57 12.34
N LEU A 211 -17.24 -9.57 13.18
CA LEU A 211 -16.36 -10.73 13.35
C LEU A 211 -16.29 -11.60 12.09
N VAL A 212 -17.41 -11.82 11.41
CA VAL A 212 -17.47 -12.59 10.16
C VAL A 212 -16.69 -11.86 9.06
N LEU A 213 -16.91 -10.55 8.89
CA LEU A 213 -16.22 -9.74 7.87
C LEU A 213 -14.71 -9.66 8.13
N LEU A 214 -14.28 -9.49 9.38
CA LEU A 214 -12.85 -9.53 9.72
C LEU A 214 -12.24 -10.90 9.50
N GLY A 215 -12.93 -11.95 9.95
CA GLY A 215 -12.47 -13.33 9.78
C GLY A 215 -12.34 -13.72 8.32
N SER A 216 -13.34 -13.37 7.49
CA SER A 216 -13.29 -13.61 6.04
C SER A 216 -12.21 -12.78 5.35
N GLY A 217 -12.04 -11.50 5.74
CA GLY A 217 -10.98 -10.65 5.18
C GLY A 217 -9.57 -11.18 5.52
N TYR A 218 -9.34 -11.60 6.76
CA TYR A 218 -8.07 -12.23 7.16
C TYR A 218 -7.86 -13.59 6.48
N TYR A 219 -8.92 -14.40 6.37
CA TYR A 219 -8.85 -15.68 5.67
C TYR A 219 -8.44 -15.47 4.20
N LEU A 220 -9.09 -14.55 3.50
CA LEU A 220 -8.73 -14.20 2.13
C LEU A 220 -7.29 -13.69 2.05
N ALA A 221 -6.89 -12.78 2.93
CA ALA A 221 -5.52 -12.26 2.96
C ALA A 221 -4.47 -13.37 3.16
N LEU A 222 -4.73 -14.36 4.03
CA LEU A 222 -3.80 -15.44 4.34
C LEU A 222 -3.81 -16.60 3.32
N THR A 223 -4.86 -16.74 2.51
CA THR A 223 -5.00 -17.84 1.54
C THR A 223 -4.68 -17.44 0.11
N THR A 224 -4.61 -16.14 -0.18
CA THR A 224 -4.35 -15.64 -1.53
C THR A 224 -2.87 -15.77 -1.86
N GLN A 225 -2.55 -16.49 -2.94
CA GLN A 225 -1.19 -16.69 -3.43
C GLN A 225 -1.12 -16.28 -4.91
N GLY A 226 0.00 -15.70 -5.34
CA GLY A 226 0.23 -15.24 -6.72
C GLY A 226 0.06 -13.72 -6.93
N ILE A 227 0.94 -13.09 -7.72
CA ILE A 227 1.08 -11.63 -7.79
C ILE A 227 -0.09 -10.95 -8.52
N PHE A 228 -0.59 -11.49 -9.64
CA PHE A 228 -1.61 -10.83 -10.46
C PHE A 228 -3.05 -11.10 -10.03
N HIS A 229 -3.37 -12.32 -9.59
CA HIS A 229 -4.70 -12.61 -8.99
C HIS A 229 -4.84 -12.00 -7.59
N SER A 230 -3.72 -11.78 -6.91
CA SER A 230 -3.67 -11.21 -5.57
C SER A 230 -4.17 -9.77 -5.50
N LEU A 231 -3.97 -8.94 -6.53
CA LEU A 231 -4.33 -7.52 -6.43
C LEU A 231 -5.84 -7.33 -6.16
N LEU A 232 -6.70 -7.98 -6.95
CA LEU A 232 -8.15 -7.88 -6.77
C LEU A 232 -8.59 -8.45 -5.41
N THR A 233 -8.09 -9.62 -5.05
CA THR A 233 -8.41 -10.31 -3.79
C THR A 233 -7.87 -9.55 -2.57
N ILE A 234 -6.71 -8.87 -2.68
CA ILE A 234 -6.19 -7.99 -1.63
C ILE A 234 -7.11 -6.78 -1.43
N PHE A 235 -7.63 -6.18 -2.50
CA PHE A 235 -8.62 -5.10 -2.39
C PHE A 235 -9.92 -5.57 -1.75
N GLU A 236 -10.41 -6.75 -2.10
CA GLU A 236 -11.59 -7.35 -1.45
C GLU A 236 -11.34 -7.63 0.02
N ALA A 237 -10.22 -8.25 0.37
CA ALA A 237 -9.83 -8.50 1.76
C ALA A 237 -9.71 -7.20 2.55
N MET A 238 -9.08 -6.16 1.97
CA MET A 238 -8.95 -4.84 2.59
C MET A 238 -10.32 -4.20 2.85
N LEU A 239 -11.25 -4.28 1.90
CA LEU A 239 -12.60 -3.73 2.04
C LEU A 239 -13.38 -4.47 3.13
N LEU A 240 -13.28 -5.81 3.20
CA LEU A 240 -13.90 -6.62 4.25
C LEU A 240 -13.36 -6.27 5.64
N VAL A 241 -12.03 -6.16 5.79
CA VAL A 241 -11.38 -5.73 7.05
C VAL A 241 -11.83 -4.32 7.43
N PHE A 242 -11.91 -3.41 6.46
CA PHE A 242 -12.34 -2.04 6.68
C PHE A 242 -13.78 -1.97 7.23
N VAL A 243 -14.74 -2.58 6.54
CA VAL A 243 -16.15 -2.59 6.96
C VAL A 243 -16.32 -3.37 8.29
N GLY A 244 -15.60 -4.48 8.44
CA GLY A 244 -15.58 -5.27 9.67
C GLY A 244 -15.09 -4.46 10.87
N THR A 245 -14.05 -3.65 10.71
CA THR A 245 -13.51 -2.74 11.74
C THR A 245 -14.56 -1.73 12.19
N TYR A 246 -15.28 -1.10 11.25
CA TYR A 246 -16.38 -0.19 11.59
C TYR A 246 -17.50 -0.87 12.39
N CYS A 247 -17.93 -2.05 11.95
CA CYS A 247 -18.96 -2.83 12.65
C CYS A 247 -18.51 -3.20 14.06
N LEU A 248 -17.25 -3.60 14.23
CA LEU A 248 -16.70 -3.95 15.54
C LEU A 248 -16.57 -2.75 16.46
N PHE A 249 -16.04 -1.60 15.98
CA PHE A 249 -15.97 -0.42 16.83
C PHE A 249 -17.34 0.05 17.29
N MET A 250 -18.38 0.01 16.42
CA MET A 250 -19.73 0.39 16.79
C MET A 250 -20.37 -0.55 17.83
N SER A 251 -20.06 -1.83 17.77
CA SER A 251 -20.65 -2.84 18.67
C SER A 251 -19.81 -3.08 19.92
N LEU A 252 -18.51 -3.40 19.74
CA LEU A 252 -17.62 -3.81 20.82
C LEU A 252 -17.38 -2.69 21.82
N SER A 253 -17.26 -1.45 21.36
CA SER A 253 -17.05 -0.29 22.24
C SER A 253 -18.21 -0.11 23.23
N LEU A 254 -19.46 -0.28 22.77
CA LEU A 254 -20.62 -0.22 23.65
C LEU A 254 -20.73 -1.46 24.57
N PHE A 255 -20.37 -2.65 24.06
CA PHE A 255 -20.36 -3.86 24.87
C PHE A 255 -19.32 -3.79 25.98
N THR A 256 -18.10 -3.38 25.67
CA THR A 256 -17.01 -3.26 26.66
C THR A 256 -17.34 -2.24 27.73
N LEU A 257 -17.81 -1.05 27.38
CA LEU A 257 -18.18 -0.02 28.35
C LEU A 257 -19.35 -0.44 29.24
N LYS A 258 -20.39 -1.06 28.67
CA LYS A 258 -21.51 -1.63 29.48
C LYS A 258 -21.08 -2.83 30.29
N GLY A 259 -20.13 -3.63 29.82
CA GLY A 259 -19.51 -4.71 30.57
C GLY A 259 -18.75 -4.18 31.79
N LEU A 260 -17.93 -3.14 31.61
CA LEU A 260 -17.20 -2.49 32.70
C LEU A 260 -18.12 -1.87 33.75
N GLN A 261 -19.31 -1.37 33.35
CA GLN A 261 -20.33 -0.91 34.33
C GLN A 261 -20.86 -2.01 35.26
N ARG A 262 -20.81 -3.29 34.83
CA ARG A 262 -21.30 -4.45 35.64
C ARG A 262 -20.27 -4.96 36.64
N ILE A 263 -19.02 -4.51 36.55
CA ILE A 263 -17.94 -4.90 37.45
C ILE A 263 -17.84 -3.87 38.59
N PRO A 264 -18.31 -4.15 39.81
CA PRO A 264 -18.40 -3.15 40.88
C PRO A 264 -17.06 -2.54 41.24
N ARG A 265 -15.98 -3.34 41.29
CA ARG A 265 -14.62 -2.87 41.59
C ARG A 265 -14.09 -1.83 40.59
N VAL A 266 -14.47 -1.93 39.32
CA VAL A 266 -14.06 -1.00 38.25
C VAL A 266 -14.98 0.20 38.22
N TYR A 267 -16.30 -0.03 38.31
CA TYR A 267 -17.30 1.02 38.12
C TYR A 267 -17.35 2.02 39.28
N TYR A 268 -17.19 1.57 40.53
CA TYR A 268 -17.21 2.47 41.70
C TYR A 268 -15.90 3.19 41.99
N HIS A 269 -14.86 2.97 41.17
CA HIS A 269 -13.66 3.81 41.26
C HIS A 269 -13.95 5.22 40.69
N PRO A 270 -13.75 6.31 41.45
CA PRO A 270 -14.22 7.65 41.09
C PRO A 270 -13.83 8.10 39.67
N VAL A 271 -12.57 7.92 39.28
CA VAL A 271 -12.08 8.31 37.95
C VAL A 271 -12.73 7.48 36.84
N LEU A 272 -12.85 6.15 37.03
CA LEU A 272 -13.43 5.25 36.02
C LEU A 272 -14.94 5.45 35.90
N PHE A 273 -15.65 5.72 37.00
CA PHE A 273 -17.08 6.03 36.97
C PHE A 273 -17.40 7.20 36.03
N PHE A 274 -16.73 8.33 36.24
CA PHE A 274 -16.95 9.52 35.39
C PHE A 274 -16.45 9.28 33.96
N SER A 275 -15.32 8.59 33.76
CA SER A 275 -14.79 8.26 32.44
C SER A 275 -15.73 7.38 31.62
N ILE A 276 -16.19 6.26 32.19
CA ILE A 276 -17.06 5.27 31.53
C ILE A 276 -18.42 5.92 31.17
N ASN A 277 -19.04 6.63 32.12
CA ASN A 277 -20.32 7.29 31.86
C ASN A 277 -20.18 8.41 30.80
N GLY A 278 -19.07 9.13 30.82
CA GLY A 278 -18.75 10.12 29.79
C GLY A 278 -18.61 9.53 28.41
N MET A 279 -17.89 8.45 28.28
CA MET A 279 -17.70 7.76 27.01
C MET A 279 -18.99 7.12 26.49
N ILE A 280 -19.81 6.52 27.33
CA ILE A 280 -21.10 5.90 26.91
C ILE A 280 -22.07 6.94 26.33
N SER A 281 -22.10 8.16 26.87
CA SER A 281 -23.00 9.20 26.37
C SER A 281 -22.67 9.64 24.93
N ARG A 282 -21.41 9.54 24.52
CA ARG A 282 -20.90 9.95 23.19
C ARG A 282 -20.58 8.78 22.24
N MET A 283 -20.80 7.56 22.69
CA MET A 283 -20.25 6.36 22.08
C MET A 283 -20.56 6.17 20.59
N LYS A 284 -21.70 6.67 20.08
CA LYS A 284 -22.04 6.56 18.65
C LYS A 284 -21.08 7.34 17.76
N THR A 285 -20.79 8.58 18.17
CA THR A 285 -19.89 9.49 17.43
C THR A 285 -18.44 9.03 17.61
N ASP A 286 -18.10 8.61 18.83
CA ASP A 286 -16.75 8.17 19.17
C ASP A 286 -16.37 6.87 18.46
N ALA A 287 -17.29 5.91 18.35
CA ALA A 287 -17.02 4.62 17.68
C ALA A 287 -16.64 4.81 16.21
N ILE A 288 -17.34 5.68 15.46
CA ILE A 288 -17.01 5.96 14.07
C ILE A 288 -15.64 6.66 13.97
N SER A 289 -15.39 7.61 14.85
CA SER A 289 -14.11 8.32 14.87
C SER A 289 -12.94 7.40 15.23
N LEU A 290 -13.11 6.49 16.20
CA LEU A 290 -12.13 5.49 16.58
C LEU A 290 -11.85 4.50 15.44
N ALA A 291 -12.90 4.07 14.71
CA ALA A 291 -12.74 3.24 13.52
C ALA A 291 -11.93 3.96 12.43
N ASN A 292 -12.26 5.23 12.11
CA ASN A 292 -11.50 6.03 11.16
C ASN A 292 -10.03 6.15 11.55
N MET A 293 -9.74 6.46 12.82
CA MET A 293 -8.38 6.54 13.32
C MET A 293 -7.64 5.21 13.20
N SER A 294 -8.31 4.10 13.57
CA SER A 294 -7.72 2.76 13.47
C SER A 294 -7.34 2.41 12.04
N VAL A 295 -8.21 2.69 11.08
CA VAL A 295 -7.96 2.44 9.66
C VAL A 295 -6.78 3.28 9.15
N ILE A 296 -6.75 4.59 9.46
CA ILE A 296 -5.64 5.46 9.04
C ILE A 296 -4.33 5.02 9.70
N CYS A 297 -4.34 4.65 10.98
CA CYS A 297 -3.17 4.09 11.66
C CYS A 297 -2.70 2.78 11.00
N THR A 298 -3.63 1.91 10.60
CA THR A 298 -3.30 0.66 9.89
C THR A 298 -2.60 0.95 8.58
N PHE A 299 -3.14 1.84 7.74
CA PHE A 299 -2.51 2.25 6.50
C PHE A 299 -1.13 2.89 6.72
N LEU A 300 -1.01 3.72 7.75
CA LEU A 300 0.26 4.37 8.09
C LEU A 300 1.33 3.33 8.48
N ILE A 301 1.02 2.44 9.43
CA ILE A 301 1.97 1.42 9.90
C ILE A 301 2.31 0.44 8.76
N ALA A 302 1.31 0.02 7.97
CA ALA A 302 1.51 -0.84 6.82
C ALA A 302 2.41 -0.19 5.76
N THR A 303 2.18 1.08 5.43
CA THR A 303 2.99 1.82 4.44
C THR A 303 4.43 1.98 4.91
N ILE A 304 4.65 2.38 6.18
CA ILE A 304 6.00 2.49 6.75
C ILE A 304 6.67 1.12 6.79
N GLY A 305 5.96 0.08 7.26
CA GLY A 305 6.48 -1.29 7.32
C GLY A 305 6.90 -1.80 5.95
N LEU A 306 6.04 -1.64 4.93
CA LEU A 306 6.35 -2.03 3.55
C LEU A 306 7.56 -1.27 3.00
N THR A 307 7.64 0.05 3.24
CA THR A 307 8.78 0.88 2.82
C THR A 307 10.11 0.40 3.43
N ILE A 308 10.11 0.02 4.71
CA ILE A 308 11.31 -0.53 5.38
C ILE A 308 11.65 -1.91 4.81
N MET A 309 10.66 -2.77 4.58
CA MET A 309 10.87 -4.13 4.05
C MET A 309 11.45 -4.09 2.63
N THR A 310 10.96 -3.22 1.75
CA THR A 310 11.50 -3.07 0.39
C THR A 310 12.94 -2.60 0.44
N TYR A 311 13.26 -1.57 1.24
CA TYR A 311 14.61 -1.07 1.39
C TYR A 311 15.61 -2.14 1.87
N GLN A 312 15.22 -2.97 2.85
CA GLN A 312 16.06 -4.04 3.37
C GLN A 312 16.13 -5.25 2.43
N GLY A 313 15.08 -5.48 1.65
CA GLY A 313 14.95 -6.63 0.74
C GLY A 313 15.70 -6.49 -0.57
N ALA A 314 15.86 -5.26 -1.10
CA ALA A 314 16.44 -5.00 -2.41
C ALA A 314 17.83 -5.64 -2.63
N PRO A 315 18.82 -5.54 -1.70
CA PRO A 315 20.11 -6.17 -1.90
C PRO A 315 20.04 -7.70 -1.97
N ASN A 316 19.14 -8.32 -1.20
CA ASN A 316 18.94 -9.77 -1.21
C ASN A 316 18.25 -10.22 -2.51
N LEU A 317 17.30 -9.43 -3.00
CA LEU A 317 16.65 -9.68 -4.27
C LEU A 317 17.65 -9.66 -5.43
N VAL A 318 18.53 -8.66 -5.48
CA VAL A 318 19.63 -8.60 -6.48
C VAL A 318 20.50 -9.86 -6.41
N LYS A 319 20.97 -10.24 -5.21
CA LYS A 319 21.79 -11.44 -5.02
C LYS A 319 21.08 -12.70 -5.51
N THR A 320 19.77 -12.79 -5.29
CA THR A 320 18.98 -13.95 -5.71
C THR A 320 18.79 -13.97 -7.23
N LEU A 321 18.44 -12.83 -7.84
CA LEU A 321 18.21 -12.74 -9.29
C LEU A 321 19.48 -12.98 -10.11
N THR A 322 20.64 -12.59 -9.58
CA THR A 322 21.93 -12.73 -10.28
C THR A 322 22.73 -13.97 -9.89
N ASP A 323 22.21 -14.80 -8.97
CA ASP A 323 22.95 -15.93 -8.39
C ASP A 323 24.32 -15.54 -7.81
N GLN A 324 24.47 -14.27 -7.41
CA GLN A 324 25.75 -13.70 -6.97
C GLN A 324 26.86 -13.80 -8.04
N ARG A 325 26.50 -13.75 -9.33
CA ARG A 325 27.41 -13.79 -10.48
C ARG A 325 27.39 -12.46 -11.24
N ASP A 326 28.45 -12.20 -11.98
CA ASP A 326 28.56 -10.96 -12.75
C ASP A 326 27.57 -10.86 -13.90
N TYR A 327 27.32 -11.99 -14.56
CA TYR A 327 26.40 -12.07 -15.70
C TYR A 327 25.44 -13.25 -15.56
N THR A 328 24.23 -13.04 -16.06
CA THR A 328 23.21 -14.10 -16.18
C THR A 328 22.56 -14.02 -17.57
N THR A 329 22.14 -15.16 -18.09
CA THR A 329 21.38 -15.20 -19.34
C THR A 329 20.51 -16.45 -19.40
N VAL A 330 19.41 -16.36 -20.14
CA VAL A 330 18.54 -17.50 -20.44
C VAL A 330 18.63 -17.79 -21.93
N ILE A 331 19.00 -19.03 -22.27
CA ILE A 331 19.11 -19.51 -23.65
C ILE A 331 17.88 -20.32 -23.98
N THR A 332 17.23 -19.97 -25.10
CA THR A 332 16.08 -20.69 -25.68
C THR A 332 16.36 -21.04 -27.13
N VAL A 333 15.66 -22.05 -27.66
CA VAL A 333 15.75 -22.46 -29.07
C VAL A 333 14.41 -22.14 -29.76
N GLU A 334 13.98 -20.87 -29.72
CA GLU A 334 12.75 -20.49 -30.42
C GLU A 334 12.97 -20.46 -31.94
N ASN A 335 12.12 -21.17 -32.71
CA ASN A 335 12.05 -21.17 -34.18
C ASN A 335 13.29 -21.63 -34.95
N GLU A 336 14.32 -22.21 -34.34
CA GLU A 336 15.45 -22.78 -35.05
C GLU A 336 15.22 -24.25 -35.31
N LYS A 337 14.74 -24.60 -36.51
CA LYS A 337 14.61 -25.99 -36.95
C LYS A 337 15.99 -26.69 -36.87
N ASN A 338 16.10 -27.73 -36.04
CA ASN A 338 17.25 -28.64 -35.92
C ASN A 338 18.48 -28.22 -35.11
N LYS A 339 18.45 -27.21 -34.25
CA LYS A 339 19.58 -26.94 -33.34
C LYS A 339 19.32 -27.53 -31.94
N SER A 340 20.29 -28.32 -31.45
CA SER A 340 20.29 -28.78 -30.05
C SER A 340 20.53 -27.62 -29.10
N LEU A 341 19.75 -27.53 -28.01
CA LEU A 341 19.96 -26.52 -26.96
C LEU A 341 21.40 -26.57 -26.40
N LYS A 342 22.00 -27.78 -26.28
CA LYS A 342 23.40 -27.94 -25.86
C LYS A 342 24.37 -27.27 -26.83
N ALA A 343 24.23 -27.50 -28.14
CA ALA A 343 25.08 -26.88 -29.15
C ALA A 343 24.95 -25.36 -29.18
N LYS A 344 23.74 -24.81 -28.96
CA LYS A 344 23.55 -23.37 -28.85
C LYS A 344 24.22 -22.80 -27.60
N THR A 345 24.10 -23.52 -26.46
CA THR A 345 24.73 -23.11 -25.19
C THR A 345 26.26 -23.10 -25.31
N GLU A 346 26.87 -24.12 -25.90
CA GLU A 346 28.32 -24.19 -26.15
C GLU A 346 28.76 -23.04 -27.06
N LYS A 347 28.03 -22.79 -28.16
CA LYS A 347 28.33 -21.65 -29.04
C LYS A 347 28.28 -20.30 -28.35
N VAL A 348 27.27 -20.06 -27.52
CA VAL A 348 27.16 -18.80 -26.75
C VAL A 348 28.33 -18.68 -25.77
N LEU A 349 28.71 -19.76 -25.10
CA LEU A 349 29.87 -19.75 -24.21
C LEU A 349 31.18 -19.49 -24.96
N ASP A 350 31.38 -20.11 -26.13
CA ASP A 350 32.54 -19.84 -26.98
C ASP A 350 32.59 -18.36 -27.44
N ASP A 351 31.43 -17.79 -27.84
CA ASP A 351 31.36 -16.40 -28.24
C ASP A 351 31.62 -15.43 -27.09
N VAL A 352 31.18 -15.75 -25.86
CA VAL A 352 31.51 -14.99 -24.64
C VAL A 352 32.99 -15.10 -24.31
N GLN A 353 33.59 -16.32 -24.41
CA GLN A 353 34.99 -16.58 -24.10
C GLN A 353 35.97 -15.90 -25.07
N LYS A 354 35.52 -15.51 -26.27
CA LYS A 354 36.33 -14.68 -27.18
C LYS A 354 36.67 -13.30 -26.63
N TYR A 355 35.79 -12.76 -25.79
CA TYR A 355 35.91 -11.41 -25.26
C TYR A 355 36.28 -11.34 -23.78
N ALA A 356 36.03 -12.44 -23.02
CA ALA A 356 36.21 -12.45 -21.58
C ALA A 356 36.61 -13.83 -21.05
N THR A 357 37.46 -13.84 -20.03
CA THR A 357 37.74 -15.06 -19.24
C THR A 357 36.64 -15.26 -18.21
N ILE A 358 35.94 -16.37 -18.28
CA ILE A 358 34.82 -16.69 -17.39
C ILE A 358 35.23 -17.68 -16.30
N SER A 359 34.67 -17.51 -15.11
CA SER A 359 34.85 -18.41 -13.98
C SER A 359 33.53 -18.70 -13.27
N GLN A 360 33.53 -19.72 -12.43
CA GLN A 360 32.39 -20.13 -11.60
C GLN A 360 31.08 -20.29 -12.39
N LEU A 361 31.17 -20.85 -13.61
CA LEU A 361 30.02 -21.07 -14.46
C LEU A 361 29.01 -22.02 -13.81
N LYS A 362 27.76 -21.58 -13.76
CA LYS A 362 26.60 -22.35 -13.32
C LYS A 362 25.61 -22.46 -14.47
N GLN A 363 25.23 -23.67 -14.80
CA GLN A 363 24.25 -23.97 -15.84
C GLN A 363 23.05 -24.65 -15.20
N ARG A 364 21.83 -24.31 -15.62
CA ARG A 364 20.60 -24.96 -15.17
C ARG A 364 19.71 -25.27 -16.35
N TYR A 365 19.31 -26.55 -16.48
CA TYR A 365 18.39 -27.01 -17.51
C TYR A 365 16.99 -27.15 -16.95
N PHE A 366 16.02 -26.57 -17.62
CA PHE A 366 14.62 -26.65 -17.22
C PHE A 366 13.67 -26.43 -18.41
N VAL A 367 12.42 -26.79 -18.21
CA VAL A 367 11.35 -26.58 -19.18
C VAL A 367 10.25 -25.76 -18.51
N ILE A 368 9.73 -24.74 -19.20
CA ILE A 368 8.58 -23.98 -18.72
C ILE A 368 7.41 -24.19 -19.67
N LEU A 369 6.26 -24.60 -19.10
CA LEU A 369 5.01 -24.80 -19.82
C LEU A 369 3.87 -24.04 -19.15
N GLY A 370 2.99 -23.46 -19.97
CA GLY A 370 1.65 -23.09 -19.51
C GLY A 370 0.72 -24.29 -19.65
N ILE A 371 0.09 -24.71 -18.57
CA ILE A 371 -0.83 -25.85 -18.51
C ILE A 371 -2.14 -25.46 -17.86
N ASP A 372 -3.21 -26.17 -18.17
CA ASP A 372 -4.48 -26.09 -17.44
C ASP A 372 -4.47 -27.10 -16.29
N ILE A 373 -4.99 -26.69 -15.12
CA ILE A 373 -5.13 -27.57 -13.95
C ILE A 373 -6.62 -27.79 -13.71
N LYS A 374 -7.07 -29.04 -13.88
CA LYS A 374 -8.45 -29.47 -13.63
C LYS A 374 -8.53 -30.20 -12.29
N ASP A 375 -9.62 -30.04 -11.56
CA ASP A 375 -9.91 -30.72 -10.30
C ASP A 375 -8.78 -30.64 -9.24
N ASN A 376 -7.92 -29.62 -9.32
CA ASN A 376 -6.75 -29.36 -8.46
C ASN A 376 -5.66 -30.45 -8.51
N ASN A 377 -5.70 -31.37 -9.46
CA ASN A 377 -4.70 -32.45 -9.57
C ASN A 377 -4.48 -33.00 -10.98
N VAL A 378 -5.22 -32.56 -11.99
CA VAL A 378 -5.05 -33.02 -13.38
C VAL A 378 -4.35 -31.94 -14.20
N PHE A 379 -3.16 -32.27 -14.69
CA PHE A 379 -2.41 -31.42 -15.64
C PHE A 379 -2.87 -31.73 -17.05
N ASP A 380 -3.35 -30.73 -17.76
CA ASP A 380 -3.87 -30.88 -19.13
C ASP A 380 -3.26 -29.81 -20.07
N VAL A 381 -3.40 -30.05 -21.35
CA VAL A 381 -2.98 -29.12 -22.41
C VAL A 381 -3.70 -27.79 -22.22
N ALA A 382 -2.96 -26.70 -22.26
CA ALA A 382 -3.54 -25.38 -22.07
C ALA A 382 -4.47 -24.99 -23.23
N HIS A 383 -5.74 -24.79 -22.91
CA HIS A 383 -6.80 -24.38 -23.86
C HIS A 383 -7.29 -22.94 -23.63
N ASN A 384 -7.07 -22.36 -22.44
CA ASN A 384 -7.59 -21.06 -22.02
C ASN A 384 -6.49 -20.06 -21.56
N ASP A 385 -6.87 -18.80 -21.39
CA ASP A 385 -5.96 -17.74 -20.90
C ASP A 385 -5.56 -17.85 -19.41
N GLN A 386 -6.23 -18.71 -18.64
CA GLN A 386 -5.91 -18.98 -17.22
C GLN A 386 -4.92 -20.14 -17.04
N LYS A 387 -3.77 -20.05 -17.66
CA LYS A 387 -2.72 -21.06 -17.58
C LYS A 387 -1.96 -20.98 -16.25
N ALA A 388 -1.68 -22.15 -15.67
CA ALA A 388 -0.64 -22.25 -14.65
C ALA A 388 0.72 -22.38 -15.36
N THR A 389 1.68 -21.57 -14.97
CA THR A 389 3.06 -21.72 -15.47
C THR A 389 3.80 -22.74 -14.62
N VAL A 390 4.19 -23.85 -15.22
CA VAL A 390 4.88 -24.96 -14.54
C VAL A 390 6.30 -25.11 -15.07
N GLN A 391 7.26 -25.14 -14.15
CA GLN A 391 8.66 -25.42 -14.46
C GLN A 391 8.98 -26.87 -14.13
N PHE A 392 9.50 -27.60 -15.11
CA PHE A 392 9.95 -28.98 -14.95
C PHE A 392 11.47 -29.05 -14.96
N THR A 393 12.04 -29.87 -14.08
CA THR A 393 13.48 -30.10 -13.98
C THR A 393 13.75 -31.56 -13.63
N PRO A 394 14.73 -32.29 -14.29
CA PRO A 394 15.11 -33.64 -13.91
C PRO A 394 15.76 -33.68 -12.50
N GLU A 395 15.56 -34.78 -11.77
CA GLU A 395 16.13 -35.04 -10.44
C GLU A 395 17.64 -34.82 -10.39
N LYS A 396 18.36 -35.35 -11.38
CA LYS A 396 19.82 -35.18 -11.48
C LYS A 396 20.22 -33.71 -11.53
N GLU A 397 19.49 -32.90 -12.28
CA GLU A 397 19.73 -31.49 -12.42
C GLU A 397 19.36 -30.73 -11.12
N TYR A 398 18.21 -31.05 -10.52
CA TYR A 398 17.80 -30.54 -9.22
C TYR A 398 18.87 -30.79 -8.15
N ASN A 399 19.32 -32.06 -8.02
CA ASN A 399 20.35 -32.44 -7.05
C ASN A 399 21.67 -31.71 -7.28
N ARG A 400 22.08 -31.53 -8.54
CA ARG A 400 23.30 -30.82 -8.92
C ARG A 400 23.21 -29.31 -8.57
N VAL A 401 22.08 -28.69 -8.90
CA VAL A 401 21.91 -27.24 -8.74
C VAL A 401 21.74 -26.83 -7.27
N PHE A 402 20.97 -27.62 -6.50
CA PHE A 402 20.62 -27.32 -5.12
C PHE A 402 21.46 -28.05 -4.07
N ASN A 403 22.44 -28.85 -4.51
CA ASN A 403 23.29 -29.69 -3.67
C ASN A 403 22.46 -30.57 -2.71
N LYS A 404 21.48 -31.27 -3.28
CA LYS A 404 20.56 -32.17 -2.58
C LYS A 404 20.79 -33.62 -3.03
N ASN A 405 20.17 -34.53 -2.30
CA ASN A 405 20.16 -35.98 -2.63
C ASN A 405 18.70 -36.47 -2.68
N LEU A 406 17.87 -35.82 -3.48
CA LEU A 406 16.50 -36.26 -3.74
C LEU A 406 16.58 -37.55 -4.56
N LYS A 407 15.76 -38.55 -4.21
CA LYS A 407 15.57 -39.77 -5.00
C LYS A 407 14.08 -39.99 -5.18
N LEU A 408 13.63 -39.99 -6.42
CA LEU A 408 12.24 -40.16 -6.80
C LEU A 408 12.07 -41.53 -7.47
N ALA A 409 10.99 -42.23 -7.12
CA ALA A 409 10.58 -43.40 -7.86
C ALA A 409 9.98 -42.99 -9.23
N PRO A 410 9.90 -43.89 -10.23
CA PRO A 410 9.38 -43.57 -11.56
C PRO A 410 7.95 -43.02 -11.60
N ASN A 411 7.16 -43.27 -10.57
CA ASN A 411 5.79 -42.77 -10.41
C ASN A 411 5.66 -41.63 -9.37
N GLU A 412 6.75 -40.98 -9.01
CA GLU A 412 6.79 -39.88 -8.07
C GLU A 412 7.21 -38.56 -8.74
N LEU A 413 6.60 -37.46 -8.31
CA LEU A 413 6.99 -36.12 -8.71
C LEU A 413 7.30 -35.28 -7.47
N GLY A 414 8.50 -34.68 -7.45
CA GLY A 414 8.85 -33.69 -6.43
C GLY A 414 8.17 -32.36 -6.76
N ILE A 415 7.34 -31.82 -5.89
CA ILE A 415 6.54 -30.64 -6.19
C ILE A 415 6.68 -29.60 -5.10
N THR A 416 6.79 -28.37 -5.55
CA THR A 416 6.62 -27.19 -4.73
C THR A 416 5.81 -26.16 -5.50
N GLU A 417 4.86 -25.49 -4.83
CA GLU A 417 3.95 -24.55 -5.47
C GLU A 417 3.81 -23.24 -4.67
N ASN A 418 3.59 -22.14 -5.39
CA ASN A 418 3.34 -20.83 -4.82
C ASN A 418 1.87 -20.42 -4.89
N SER A 419 1.07 -21.10 -5.70
CA SER A 419 -0.27 -20.63 -6.10
C SER A 419 -1.41 -21.37 -5.42
N ASN A 420 -1.14 -22.37 -4.60
CA ASN A 420 -2.14 -23.29 -4.00
C ASN A 420 -3.17 -23.85 -5.01
N LYS A 421 -2.78 -23.92 -6.31
CA LYS A 421 -3.62 -24.43 -7.39
C LYS A 421 -3.81 -25.94 -7.32
N LEU A 422 -2.85 -26.64 -6.73
CA LEU A 422 -2.88 -28.11 -6.56
C LEU A 422 -3.53 -28.54 -5.22
N GLY A 423 -3.74 -27.60 -4.30
CA GLY A 423 -4.28 -27.91 -2.98
C GLY A 423 -3.43 -28.95 -2.23
N LYS A 424 -4.07 -29.75 -1.34
CA LYS A 424 -3.41 -30.80 -0.56
C LYS A 424 -3.50 -32.20 -1.21
N GLN A 425 -3.64 -32.27 -2.51
CA GLN A 425 -3.76 -33.55 -3.22
C GLN A 425 -2.43 -34.32 -3.13
N LYS A 426 -2.54 -35.64 -2.83
CA LYS A 426 -1.38 -36.55 -2.72
C LYS A 426 -0.95 -37.14 -4.04
N SER A 427 -1.70 -37.00 -5.10
CA SER A 427 -1.42 -37.51 -6.43
C SER A 427 -1.78 -36.50 -7.51
N ILE A 428 -1.03 -36.52 -8.61
CA ILE A 428 -1.22 -35.68 -9.78
C ILE A 428 -1.39 -36.60 -11.00
N GLN A 429 -2.41 -36.30 -11.78
CA GLN A 429 -2.67 -37.01 -13.04
C GLN A 429 -2.12 -36.20 -14.22
N ILE A 430 -1.36 -36.84 -15.07
CA ILE A 430 -0.86 -36.27 -16.32
C ILE A 430 -1.23 -37.25 -17.46
N GLY A 431 -2.18 -36.85 -18.28
CA GLY A 431 -2.79 -37.78 -19.23
C GLY A 431 -3.45 -38.97 -18.51
N ASP A 432 -3.06 -40.21 -18.89
CA ASP A 432 -3.59 -41.44 -18.29
C ASP A 432 -2.76 -41.94 -17.09
N GLN A 433 -1.67 -41.25 -16.73
CA GLN A 433 -0.77 -41.67 -15.66
C GLN A 433 -0.99 -40.90 -14.38
N MET A 434 -0.95 -41.62 -13.24
CA MET A 434 -1.04 -41.04 -11.90
C MET A 434 0.34 -41.07 -11.25
N TYR A 435 0.77 -39.92 -10.75
CA TYR A 435 2.02 -39.73 -10.03
C TYR A 435 1.76 -39.38 -8.57
N SER A 436 2.56 -39.97 -7.68
CA SER A 436 2.54 -39.62 -6.26
C SER A 436 3.29 -38.30 -6.05
N ARG A 437 2.73 -37.41 -5.27
CA ARG A 437 3.31 -36.09 -4.91
C ARG A 437 4.28 -36.25 -3.75
N VAL A 438 5.53 -35.80 -3.94
CA VAL A 438 6.55 -35.62 -2.90
C VAL A 438 6.74 -34.11 -2.70
N ASP A 439 6.36 -33.60 -1.53
CA ASP A 439 6.49 -32.15 -1.26
C ASP A 439 7.96 -31.77 -1.03
N LEU A 440 8.45 -30.84 -1.86
CA LEU A 440 9.80 -30.30 -1.73
C LEU A 440 9.80 -29.16 -0.71
N LYS A 441 10.66 -29.25 0.32
CA LYS A 441 10.74 -28.27 1.41
C LYS A 441 11.66 -27.08 1.13
N ASP A 442 12.22 -26.93 -0.06
CA ASP A 442 13.22 -25.92 -0.36
C ASP A 442 12.63 -24.76 -1.17
N THR A 443 12.32 -23.67 -0.47
CA THR A 443 11.75 -22.46 -1.08
C THR A 443 12.77 -21.62 -1.84
N ARG A 444 14.07 -21.80 -1.64
CA ARG A 444 15.13 -21.09 -2.38
C ARG A 444 15.18 -21.50 -3.86
N ALA A 445 14.78 -22.72 -4.17
CA ALA A 445 14.59 -23.17 -5.55
C ALA A 445 13.52 -22.34 -6.28
N MET A 446 12.52 -21.88 -5.54
CA MET A 446 11.37 -21.15 -6.04
C MET A 446 11.67 -19.70 -6.37
N ILE A 447 12.53 -18.99 -5.64
CA ILE A 447 12.63 -17.53 -5.74
C ILE A 447 13.03 -17.08 -7.16
N ARG A 448 13.88 -17.83 -7.85
CA ARG A 448 14.21 -17.53 -9.25
C ARG A 448 13.17 -18.07 -10.23
N SER A 449 12.52 -19.16 -9.89
CA SER A 449 11.42 -19.77 -10.62
C SER A 449 10.09 -19.00 -10.45
N THR A 450 9.85 -18.38 -9.30
CA THR A 450 8.58 -17.70 -8.99
C THR A 450 8.28 -16.44 -9.80
N MET A 451 9.29 -15.81 -10.37
CA MET A 451 9.03 -14.72 -11.34
C MET A 451 8.49 -15.28 -12.67
N GLU A 452 8.71 -16.57 -12.95
CA GLU A 452 8.34 -17.21 -14.20
C GLU A 452 7.37 -18.39 -14.05
N SER A 453 7.23 -19.02 -12.87
CA SER A 453 6.38 -20.21 -12.69
C SER A 453 5.59 -20.23 -11.38
N ASP A 454 4.34 -20.73 -11.47
CA ASP A 454 3.45 -20.95 -10.33
C ASP A 454 3.79 -22.24 -9.57
N ILE A 455 4.29 -23.25 -10.29
CA ILE A 455 4.56 -24.60 -9.81
C ILE A 455 5.93 -25.04 -10.31
N PHE A 456 6.72 -25.64 -9.43
CA PHE A 456 7.98 -26.27 -9.76
C PHE A 456 7.88 -27.79 -9.55
N VAL A 457 8.22 -28.55 -10.59
CA VAL A 457 8.10 -30.01 -10.64
C VAL A 457 9.46 -30.62 -10.91
N VAL A 458 9.91 -31.51 -10.04
CA VAL A 458 11.08 -32.36 -10.25
C VAL A 458 10.60 -33.72 -10.75
N VAL A 459 11.14 -34.13 -11.88
CA VAL A 459 10.84 -35.43 -12.50
C VAL A 459 12.04 -36.39 -12.33
N PRO A 460 11.84 -37.71 -12.20
CA PRO A 460 12.91 -38.67 -11.95
C PRO A 460 14.07 -38.63 -12.96
N ASP A 461 13.76 -38.58 -14.26
CA ASP A 461 14.76 -38.56 -15.31
C ASP A 461 14.34 -37.77 -16.57
N GLU A 462 15.27 -37.65 -17.56
CA GLU A 462 15.01 -36.91 -18.80
C GLU A 462 14.02 -37.67 -19.72
N GLN A 463 13.96 -39.01 -19.68
CA GLN A 463 13.03 -39.78 -20.52
C GLN A 463 11.59 -39.56 -20.07
N GLN A 464 11.37 -39.55 -18.77
CA GLN A 464 10.07 -39.28 -18.17
C GLN A 464 9.64 -37.82 -18.36
N LEU A 465 10.61 -36.88 -18.31
CA LEU A 465 10.34 -35.48 -18.67
C LEU A 465 9.82 -35.40 -20.11
N ASP A 466 10.49 -36.03 -21.06
CA ASP A 466 10.07 -36.00 -22.47
C ASP A 466 8.69 -36.65 -22.67
N GLN A 467 8.37 -37.76 -21.97
CA GLN A 467 7.04 -38.38 -21.99
C GLN A 467 5.94 -37.43 -21.47
N ILE A 468 6.18 -36.78 -20.32
CA ILE A 468 5.26 -35.78 -19.73
C ILE A 468 5.05 -34.63 -20.70
N LEU A 469 6.12 -34.13 -21.32
CA LEU A 469 6.04 -33.04 -22.27
C LEU A 469 5.25 -33.42 -23.54
N HIS A 470 5.42 -34.61 -24.04
CA HIS A 470 4.62 -35.14 -25.17
C HIS A 470 3.12 -35.21 -24.84
N THR A 471 2.78 -35.50 -23.59
CA THR A 471 1.38 -35.56 -23.13
C THR A 471 0.77 -34.16 -22.96
N LEU A 472 1.57 -33.20 -22.46
CA LEU A 472 1.10 -31.84 -22.15
C LEU A 472 1.22 -30.84 -23.30
N LEU A 473 1.90 -31.22 -24.41
CA LEU A 473 2.04 -30.37 -25.59
C LEU A 473 1.15 -30.84 -26.73
N PRO A 474 0.55 -29.94 -27.52
CA PRO A 474 -0.08 -30.28 -28.76
C PRO A 474 0.89 -31.00 -29.72
N ALA A 475 0.39 -31.99 -30.47
CA ALA A 475 1.22 -32.86 -31.34
C ALA A 475 1.99 -32.11 -32.44
N ASP A 476 1.62 -30.90 -32.77
CA ASP A 476 2.23 -30.01 -33.76
C ASP A 476 3.41 -29.19 -33.23
N LYS A 477 3.66 -29.23 -31.91
CA LYS A 477 4.67 -28.38 -31.26
C LYS A 477 5.99 -29.11 -31.01
N ASN A 478 7.09 -28.40 -31.32
CA ASN A 478 8.44 -28.92 -31.09
C ASN A 478 8.85 -28.77 -29.63
N LEU A 479 9.14 -29.87 -28.96
CA LEU A 479 9.63 -29.94 -27.57
C LEU A 479 10.83 -29.04 -27.28
N GLN A 480 11.72 -28.89 -28.25
CA GLN A 480 12.94 -28.07 -28.06
C GLN A 480 12.64 -26.60 -27.79
N ASN A 481 11.51 -26.10 -28.27
CA ASN A 481 11.14 -24.69 -28.09
C ASN A 481 10.80 -24.32 -26.62
N TYR A 482 10.55 -25.34 -25.79
CA TYR A 482 10.20 -25.18 -24.37
C TYR A 482 11.37 -25.44 -23.44
N LYS A 483 12.44 -26.06 -23.94
CA LYS A 483 13.67 -26.33 -23.18
C LYS A 483 14.48 -25.02 -23.06
N ARG A 484 14.95 -24.71 -21.86
CA ARG A 484 15.72 -23.51 -21.54
C ARG A 484 16.98 -23.86 -20.75
N VAL A 485 18.03 -23.07 -20.95
CA VAL A 485 19.25 -23.12 -20.14
C VAL A 485 19.46 -21.74 -19.52
N ASP A 486 19.57 -21.72 -18.22
CA ASP A 486 19.97 -20.55 -17.47
C ASP A 486 21.47 -20.64 -17.17
N LEU A 487 22.22 -19.63 -17.60
CA LEU A 487 23.64 -19.51 -17.37
C LEU A 487 23.92 -18.38 -16.40
N ALA A 488 24.80 -18.61 -15.44
CA ALA A 488 25.33 -17.58 -14.56
C ALA A 488 26.84 -17.76 -14.40
N PHE A 489 27.64 -16.71 -14.59
CA PHE A 489 29.09 -16.79 -14.55
C PHE A 489 29.73 -15.47 -14.07
N ASN A 490 30.96 -15.58 -13.55
CA ASN A 490 31.79 -14.43 -13.25
C ASN A 490 32.74 -14.15 -14.42
N VAL A 491 33.18 -12.91 -14.55
CA VAL A 491 34.17 -12.47 -15.52
C VAL A 491 35.41 -12.01 -14.78
N ASP A 492 36.49 -12.74 -14.95
CA ASP A 492 37.78 -12.44 -14.31
C ASP A 492 38.56 -11.36 -15.09
N GLU A 493 38.60 -11.49 -16.44
CA GLU A 493 39.23 -10.53 -17.33
C GLU A 493 38.35 -10.27 -18.57
N GLY A 494 38.50 -9.08 -19.17
CA GLY A 494 37.78 -8.73 -20.41
C GLY A 494 36.37 -8.18 -20.21
N LYS A 495 35.98 -7.77 -19.00
CA LYS A 495 34.62 -7.28 -18.67
C LYS A 495 34.17 -6.13 -19.57
N HIS A 496 35.05 -5.18 -19.85
CA HIS A 496 34.75 -4.04 -20.72
C HIS A 496 34.56 -4.43 -22.20
N ALA A 497 35.38 -5.40 -22.67
CA ALA A 497 35.24 -5.92 -24.04
C ALA A 497 33.92 -6.69 -24.20
N LEU A 498 33.52 -7.49 -23.19
CA LEU A 498 32.24 -8.20 -23.18
C LEU A 498 31.05 -7.23 -23.16
N GLU A 499 31.10 -6.15 -22.36
CA GLU A 499 30.06 -5.12 -22.34
C GLU A 499 29.90 -4.43 -23.71
N GLN A 500 31.00 -4.08 -24.38
CA GLN A 500 30.96 -3.49 -25.71
C GLN A 500 30.39 -4.40 -26.80
N HIS A 501 30.67 -5.70 -26.73
CA HIS A 501 30.22 -6.68 -27.73
C HIS A 501 28.96 -7.46 -27.33
N SER A 502 28.34 -7.13 -26.21
CA SER A 502 27.11 -7.78 -25.74
C SER A 502 25.95 -7.68 -26.73
N MET A 503 25.84 -6.53 -27.43
CA MET A 503 24.86 -6.32 -28.50
C MET A 503 25.15 -7.15 -29.76
N ASP A 504 26.39 -7.50 -30.05
CA ASP A 504 26.75 -8.35 -31.17
C ASP A 504 26.36 -9.80 -30.88
N ILE A 505 26.57 -10.27 -29.63
CA ILE A 505 26.11 -11.58 -29.15
C ILE A 505 24.57 -11.63 -29.19
N LEU A 506 23.87 -10.57 -28.76
CA LEU A 506 22.42 -10.50 -28.85
C LEU A 506 21.91 -10.63 -30.28
N LYS A 507 22.50 -9.89 -31.22
CA LYS A 507 22.11 -9.92 -32.64
C LYS A 507 22.42 -11.26 -33.32
N LYS A 508 23.56 -11.89 -32.96
CA LYS A 508 24.04 -13.11 -33.57
C LYS A 508 23.35 -14.37 -33.05
N ASP A 509 23.16 -14.45 -31.73
CA ASP A 509 22.70 -15.67 -31.07
C ASP A 509 21.30 -15.52 -30.45
N HIS A 510 20.69 -14.33 -30.56
CA HIS A 510 19.40 -13.97 -29.93
C HIS A 510 19.38 -14.25 -28.43
N VAL A 511 20.51 -13.97 -27.75
CA VAL A 511 20.70 -14.22 -26.32
C VAL A 511 21.10 -12.90 -25.63
N GLN A 512 20.27 -12.45 -24.72
CA GLN A 512 20.54 -11.25 -23.93
C GLN A 512 21.40 -11.60 -22.71
N LEU A 513 22.60 -11.02 -22.64
CA LEU A 513 23.43 -11.10 -21.45
C LEU A 513 23.00 -10.00 -20.47
N THR A 514 22.51 -10.39 -19.31
CA THR A 514 22.12 -9.46 -18.25
C THR A 514 23.27 -9.29 -17.27
N ASN A 515 23.83 -8.08 -17.17
CA ASN A 515 24.84 -7.75 -16.19
C ASN A 515 24.20 -7.52 -14.82
N THR A 516 24.85 -8.00 -13.76
CA THR A 516 24.43 -7.76 -12.37
C THR A 516 24.28 -6.29 -12.05
N LYS A 517 25.10 -5.41 -12.64
CA LYS A 517 24.95 -3.95 -12.47
C LYS A 517 23.64 -3.43 -13.06
N GLU A 518 23.24 -3.91 -14.25
CA GLU A 518 21.96 -3.54 -14.88
C GLU A 518 20.77 -4.05 -14.06
N MET A 519 20.83 -5.32 -13.63
CA MET A 519 19.81 -5.90 -12.76
C MET A 519 19.70 -5.15 -11.44
N SER A 520 20.84 -4.82 -10.82
CA SER A 520 20.88 -4.01 -9.60
C SER A 520 20.25 -2.64 -9.83
N ARG A 521 20.57 -1.99 -10.97
CA ARG A 521 19.99 -0.70 -11.35
C ARG A 521 18.47 -0.77 -11.45
N LEU A 522 17.93 -1.79 -12.11
CA LEU A 522 16.47 -1.98 -12.23
C LEU A 522 15.81 -2.20 -10.86
N VAL A 523 16.37 -3.10 -10.04
CA VAL A 523 15.84 -3.38 -8.70
C VAL A 523 15.88 -2.13 -7.82
N TYR A 524 17.00 -1.39 -7.79
CA TYR A 524 17.10 -0.17 -7.00
C TYR A 524 16.24 0.98 -7.54
N GLN A 525 15.96 1.05 -8.83
CA GLN A 525 15.01 2.02 -9.38
C GLN A 525 13.58 1.72 -8.93
N LEU A 526 13.16 0.45 -8.97
CA LEU A 526 11.85 0.02 -8.45
C LEU A 526 11.73 0.30 -6.95
N ASP A 527 12.73 -0.10 -6.18
CA ASP A 527 12.78 0.08 -4.74
C ASP A 527 12.72 1.57 -4.36
N SER A 528 13.53 2.40 -5.03
CA SER A 528 13.54 3.85 -4.80
C SER A 528 12.18 4.50 -5.10
N GLY A 529 11.49 4.05 -6.15
CA GLY A 529 10.14 4.50 -6.48
C GLY A 529 9.12 4.13 -5.40
N LEU A 530 9.18 2.89 -4.91
CA LEU A 530 8.31 2.41 -3.82
C LEU A 530 8.59 3.14 -2.49
N ILE A 531 9.87 3.36 -2.15
CA ILE A 531 10.27 4.13 -0.96
C ILE A 531 9.75 5.56 -1.06
N PHE A 532 9.92 6.20 -2.22
CA PHE A 532 9.44 7.56 -2.45
C PHE A 532 7.91 7.66 -2.25
N LEU A 533 7.17 6.76 -2.90
CA LEU A 533 5.72 6.65 -2.72
C LEU A 533 5.34 6.46 -1.26
N GLY A 534 6.01 5.53 -0.58
CA GLY A 534 5.76 5.22 0.84
C GLY A 534 6.03 6.41 1.77
N VAL A 535 7.11 7.14 1.58
CA VAL A 535 7.46 8.33 2.36
C VAL A 535 6.40 9.42 2.19
N ILE A 536 6.01 9.73 0.96
CA ILE A 536 5.02 10.78 0.67
C ILE A 536 3.64 10.41 1.26
N ILE A 537 3.18 9.19 1.03
CA ILE A 537 1.87 8.75 1.55
C ILE A 537 1.89 8.71 3.08
N SER A 538 2.97 8.23 3.71
CA SER A 538 3.09 8.21 5.16
C SER A 538 3.05 9.63 5.75
N ALA A 539 3.74 10.60 5.13
CA ALA A 539 3.72 11.99 5.56
C ALA A 539 2.30 12.60 5.46
N ALA A 540 1.57 12.30 4.38
CA ALA A 540 0.17 12.72 4.23
C ALA A 540 -0.73 12.08 5.30
N LEU A 541 -0.61 10.78 5.54
CA LEU A 541 -1.41 10.05 6.53
C LEU A 541 -1.15 10.53 7.95
N ILE A 542 0.12 10.82 8.32
CA ILE A 542 0.47 11.40 9.62
C ILE A 542 -0.23 12.76 9.80
N THR A 543 -0.19 13.61 8.78
CA THR A 543 -0.83 14.94 8.82
C THR A 543 -2.34 14.82 8.97
N ILE A 544 -2.96 13.92 8.21
CA ILE A 544 -4.40 13.64 8.29
C ILE A 544 -4.78 13.12 9.68
N LEU A 545 -4.03 12.15 10.20
CA LEU A 545 -4.26 11.56 11.52
C LEU A 545 -4.16 12.62 12.62
N PHE A 546 -3.09 13.43 12.58
CA PHE A 546 -2.90 14.52 13.55
C PHE A 546 -4.08 15.49 13.56
N LEU A 547 -4.56 15.90 12.39
CA LEU A 547 -5.66 16.86 12.33
C LEU A 547 -7.01 16.26 12.73
N ILE A 548 -7.26 15.00 12.40
CA ILE A 548 -8.45 14.27 12.87
C ILE A 548 -8.47 14.22 14.41
N LEU A 549 -7.34 13.87 15.01
CA LEU A 549 -7.17 13.85 16.46
C LEU A 549 -7.38 15.25 17.07
N TYR A 550 -6.78 16.26 16.47
CA TYR A 550 -6.90 17.64 16.93
C TYR A 550 -8.35 18.13 16.92
N TYR A 551 -9.06 17.98 15.80
CA TYR A 551 -10.44 18.43 15.71
C TYR A 551 -11.38 17.64 16.63
N LYS A 552 -11.16 16.34 16.74
CA LYS A 552 -11.93 15.52 17.67
C LYS A 552 -11.77 16.01 19.10
N GLN A 553 -10.53 16.24 19.55
CA GLN A 553 -10.25 16.74 20.89
C GLN A 553 -10.88 18.11 21.15
N MET A 554 -10.86 18.98 20.14
CA MET A 554 -11.41 20.32 20.25
C MET A 554 -12.93 20.31 20.43
N VAL A 555 -13.63 19.46 19.66
CA VAL A 555 -15.09 19.30 19.78
C VAL A 555 -15.46 18.70 21.13
N GLU A 556 -14.74 17.65 21.56
CA GLU A 556 -14.96 17.01 22.86
C GLU A 556 -14.73 17.99 24.02
N ALA A 557 -13.69 18.81 23.94
CA ALA A 557 -13.40 19.80 24.97
C ALA A 557 -14.51 20.85 25.11
N ASP A 558 -15.12 21.29 24.01
CA ASP A 558 -16.21 22.27 24.02
C ASP A 558 -17.52 21.66 24.57
N GLU A 559 -17.86 20.42 24.17
CA GLU A 559 -19.02 19.70 24.69
C GLU A 559 -18.88 19.39 26.19
N ASP A 560 -17.70 18.96 26.63
CA ASP A 560 -17.43 18.56 28.01
C ASP A 560 -17.26 19.74 28.96
N ARG A 561 -16.97 20.94 28.46
CA ARG A 561 -16.75 22.12 29.27
C ARG A 561 -17.92 22.39 30.23
N LYS A 562 -19.16 22.32 29.72
CA LYS A 562 -20.37 22.51 30.53
C LYS A 562 -20.53 21.39 31.57
N ARG A 563 -20.24 20.16 31.18
CA ARG A 563 -20.33 18.97 32.03
C ARG A 563 -19.33 19.02 33.18
N TYR A 564 -18.07 19.35 32.89
CA TYR A 564 -17.04 19.48 33.94
C TYR A 564 -17.26 20.68 34.86
N ALA A 565 -17.81 21.77 34.33
CA ALA A 565 -18.25 22.89 35.17
C ALA A 565 -19.32 22.47 36.18
N LEU A 566 -20.34 21.70 35.75
CA LEU A 566 -21.35 21.14 36.66
C LEU A 566 -20.76 20.19 37.70
N LEU A 567 -19.83 19.32 37.31
CA LEU A 567 -19.14 18.41 38.25
C LEU A 567 -18.34 19.19 39.30
N SER A 568 -17.66 20.27 38.88
CA SER A 568 -16.96 21.15 39.81
C SER A 568 -17.88 21.85 40.79
N GLN A 569 -19.08 22.28 40.33
CA GLN A 569 -20.11 22.85 41.21
C GLN A 569 -20.69 21.83 42.20
N LEU A 570 -20.70 20.54 41.83
CA LEU A 570 -21.10 19.42 42.71
C LEU A 570 -19.98 18.98 43.68
N GLY A 571 -18.84 19.69 43.72
CA GLY A 571 -17.75 19.42 44.65
C GLY A 571 -16.70 18.43 44.17
N VAL A 572 -16.70 18.03 42.91
CA VAL A 572 -15.65 17.14 42.37
C VAL A 572 -14.35 17.93 42.21
N GLU A 573 -13.27 17.47 42.84
CA GLU A 573 -11.97 18.11 42.79
C GLU A 573 -11.42 18.21 41.35
N GLY A 574 -10.77 19.35 41.03
CA GLY A 574 -10.15 19.56 39.72
C GLY A 574 -9.06 18.51 39.36
N THR A 575 -8.37 17.97 40.37
CA THR A 575 -7.41 16.85 40.23
C THR A 575 -8.07 15.57 39.69
N THR A 576 -9.27 15.28 40.19
CA THR A 576 -10.08 14.12 39.72
C THR A 576 -10.59 14.34 38.31
N ILE A 577 -11.06 15.55 37.97
CA ILE A 577 -11.49 15.92 36.62
C ILE A 577 -10.32 15.75 35.64
N ARG A 578 -9.11 16.22 35.99
CA ARG A 578 -7.92 16.06 35.15
C ARG A 578 -7.56 14.58 34.93
N LYS A 579 -7.67 13.75 35.96
CA LYS A 579 -7.45 12.29 35.83
C LYS A 579 -8.46 11.63 34.91
N VAL A 580 -9.75 12.05 34.97
CA VAL A 580 -10.81 11.58 34.08
C VAL A 580 -10.50 11.91 32.62
N ILE A 581 -10.13 13.16 32.34
CA ILE A 581 -9.74 13.60 30.98
C ILE A 581 -8.55 12.77 30.47
N ASN A 582 -7.49 12.66 31.27
CA ASN A 582 -6.30 11.88 30.88
C ASN A 582 -6.63 10.41 30.62
N GLN A 583 -7.55 9.80 31.38
CA GLN A 583 -7.97 8.42 31.18
C GLN A 583 -8.76 8.26 29.88
N GLN A 584 -9.65 9.17 29.54
CA GLN A 584 -10.39 9.17 28.28
C GLN A 584 -9.46 9.34 27.09
N LEU A 585 -8.47 10.25 27.17
CA LEU A 585 -7.45 10.44 26.16
C LEU A 585 -6.62 9.17 25.93
N ARG A 586 -6.18 8.48 27.00
CA ARG A 586 -5.44 7.23 26.86
C ARG A 586 -6.23 6.19 26.06
N TRP A 587 -7.52 5.99 26.36
CA TRP A 587 -8.36 5.06 25.61
C TRP A 587 -8.52 5.46 24.15
N LEU A 588 -8.68 6.75 23.88
CA LEU A 588 -8.84 7.30 22.54
C LEU A 588 -7.63 7.05 21.63
N PHE A 589 -6.41 7.11 22.19
CA PHE A 589 -5.19 6.89 21.42
C PHE A 589 -4.77 5.42 21.38
N THR A 590 -4.90 4.71 22.51
CA THR A 590 -4.37 3.34 22.63
C THR A 590 -5.21 2.34 21.85
N LEU A 591 -6.54 2.46 21.87
CA LEU A 591 -7.43 1.47 21.25
C LEU A 591 -7.28 1.42 19.72
N PRO A 592 -7.31 2.54 18.96
CA PRO A 592 -7.08 2.52 17.53
C PRO A 592 -5.68 2.02 17.15
N ALA A 593 -4.65 2.39 17.93
CA ALA A 593 -3.28 1.95 17.69
C ALA A 593 -3.11 0.44 17.87
N LEU A 594 -3.70 -0.14 18.93
CA LEU A 594 -3.68 -1.60 19.15
C LEU A 594 -4.36 -2.36 17.99
N VAL A 595 -5.54 -1.91 17.58
CA VAL A 595 -6.25 -2.53 16.46
C VAL A 595 -5.44 -2.41 15.17
N ALA A 596 -4.82 -1.25 14.92
CA ALA A 596 -3.95 -1.04 13.76
C ALA A 596 -2.73 -1.97 13.77
N ILE A 597 -2.09 -2.17 14.92
CA ILE A 597 -0.97 -3.11 15.05
C ILE A 597 -1.44 -4.54 14.75
N ILE A 598 -2.58 -4.97 15.27
CA ILE A 598 -3.14 -6.31 15.00
C ILE A 598 -3.39 -6.49 13.49
N HIS A 599 -4.06 -5.53 12.84
CA HIS A 599 -4.31 -5.58 11.40
C HIS A 599 -3.00 -5.66 10.60
N THR A 600 -2.01 -4.83 10.96
CA THR A 600 -0.73 -4.81 10.27
C THR A 600 0.07 -6.09 10.50
N LEU A 601 0.06 -6.64 11.72
CA LEU A 601 0.71 -7.93 12.01
C LEU A 601 0.13 -9.06 11.15
N VAL A 602 -1.20 -9.14 11.02
CA VAL A 602 -1.83 -10.14 10.15
C VAL A 602 -1.41 -9.95 8.69
N CYS A 603 -1.37 -8.70 8.20
CA CYS A 603 -0.92 -8.40 6.84
C CYS A 603 0.58 -8.73 6.65
N LEU A 604 1.45 -8.40 7.61
CA LEU A 604 2.89 -8.63 7.51
C LEU A 604 3.28 -10.10 7.69
N LEU A 605 2.57 -10.86 8.52
CA LEU A 605 2.78 -12.32 8.64
C LEU A 605 2.59 -13.05 7.31
N TYR A 606 1.73 -12.52 6.45
CA TYR A 606 1.53 -13.05 5.11
C TYR A 606 2.64 -12.62 4.12
N THR A 607 3.13 -11.37 4.22
CA THR A 607 4.14 -10.83 3.29
C THR A 607 5.58 -11.17 3.68
N SER A 608 5.80 -11.61 4.92
CA SER A 608 7.13 -12.04 5.39
C SER A 608 7.35 -13.50 5.03
N PRO A 609 8.42 -13.85 4.27
CA PRO A 609 8.83 -15.24 4.13
C PRO A 609 9.08 -15.78 5.54
N SER A 610 8.44 -16.91 5.86
CA SER A 610 8.58 -17.54 7.17
C SER A 610 10.06 -17.77 7.49
N PRO A 611 10.56 -17.41 8.70
CA PRO A 611 11.93 -17.75 9.09
C PRO A 611 12.18 -19.25 9.20
N ARG A 612 11.16 -20.09 8.95
CA ARG A 612 11.22 -21.56 9.00
C ARG A 612 11.25 -22.21 7.62
N ASP A 613 11.20 -21.42 6.53
CA ASP A 613 11.24 -21.93 5.15
C ASP A 613 12.58 -21.59 4.48
#